data_8e72d204a71fd80dc42751f58a4eb3b9
#
_entry.id   8e72d204a71fd80dc42751f58a4eb3b9
#
_cell.length_a   1.000
_cell.length_b   1.000
_cell.length_c   1.000
_cell.angle_alpha   90.00
_cell.angle_beta   90.00
_cell.angle_gamma   90.00
#
_symmetry.space_group_name_H-M   'P 1'
#
loop_
_entity.id
_entity.type
_entity.pdbx_description
1 polymer ?
#
loop_
_entity_poly.entity_id
_entity_poly.type
_entity_poly.pdbx_seq_one_letter_code
_entity_poly.pdbx_strand_id
1 'polypeptide(L)'
;MPVTADKTKTIPALTLTATADITVAAAADGQSAPLPRFKMVAYTGGAMRVAGWRHPVVIDLAGLAVPSQARPIRFGHDPLSGVGHTDSIRVEAGQLVATGVISRDTSAAKEVVASSRNGFPWQASVGASVEEFEFIKDNQKATVNGQELTG
;
A
#
# COMPACT_ATOMS: atom_id res chain seq x y z
N MET A 1 -11.23 -4.85 23.97
CA MET A 1 -9.86 -4.42 24.31
C MET A 1 -8.91 -4.89 23.22
N PRO A 2 -8.01 -4.05 22.76
CA PRO A 2 -6.98 -4.51 21.83
C PRO A 2 -6.15 -5.63 22.50
N VAL A 3 -5.88 -6.67 21.73
CA VAL A 3 -5.00 -7.75 22.19
C VAL A 3 -3.59 -7.37 21.76
N THR A 4 -2.77 -7.02 22.73
CA THR A 4 -1.35 -6.79 22.47
C THR A 4 -0.73 -8.11 22.06
N ALA A 5 -0.01 -8.10 20.94
CA ALA A 5 0.68 -9.29 20.47
C ALA A 5 1.69 -9.76 21.50
N ASP A 6 1.59 -11.01 21.92
CA ASP A 6 2.61 -11.63 22.76
C ASP A 6 3.94 -11.64 21.99
N LYS A 7 4.96 -11.02 22.56
CA LYS A 7 6.29 -10.89 21.93
C LYS A 7 6.98 -12.24 21.64
N THR A 8 6.43 -13.33 22.19
CA THR A 8 6.94 -14.69 21.96
C THR A 8 6.26 -15.39 20.78
N LYS A 9 5.16 -14.85 20.28
CA LYS A 9 4.41 -15.42 19.17
C LYS A 9 4.75 -14.67 17.90
N THR A 10 5.39 -15.34 16.95
CA THR A 10 5.67 -14.76 15.64
C THR A 10 4.36 -14.44 14.94
N ILE A 11 4.06 -13.15 14.77
CA ILE A 11 2.91 -12.69 13.99
C ILE A 11 3.35 -12.63 12.53
N PRO A 12 2.61 -13.26 11.59
CA PRO A 12 2.95 -13.17 10.19
C PRO A 12 2.96 -11.72 9.72
N ALA A 13 3.99 -11.34 8.95
CA ALA A 13 4.02 -10.05 8.29
C ALA A 13 2.82 -9.93 7.34
N LEU A 14 2.25 -8.74 7.28
CA LEU A 14 1.10 -8.45 6.45
C LEU A 14 1.57 -7.96 5.08
N THR A 15 1.26 -8.69 4.02
CA THR A 15 1.44 -8.22 2.65
C THR A 15 0.07 -7.95 2.05
N LEU A 16 -0.18 -6.69 1.72
CA LEU A 16 -1.44 -6.24 1.16
C LEU A 16 -1.30 -6.04 -0.33
N THR A 17 -2.15 -6.70 -1.09
CA THR A 17 -2.27 -6.47 -2.52
C THR A 17 -3.60 -5.78 -2.80
N ALA A 18 -3.55 -4.59 -3.33
CA ALA A 18 -4.72 -3.84 -3.76
C ALA A 18 -4.61 -3.55 -5.26
N THR A 19 -5.75 -3.55 -5.95
CA THR A 19 -5.80 -2.96 -7.28
C THR A 19 -5.58 -1.47 -7.11
N ALA A 20 -4.48 -0.96 -7.66
CA ALA A 20 -4.15 0.45 -7.56
C ALA A 20 -4.55 1.16 -8.84
N ASP A 21 -5.25 2.27 -8.69
CA ASP A 21 -5.28 3.27 -9.74
C ASP A 21 -3.93 3.98 -9.76
N ILE A 22 -3.01 3.44 -10.52
CA ILE A 22 -1.70 4.05 -10.71
C ILE A 22 -1.78 4.94 -11.93
N THR A 23 -1.75 6.24 -11.69
CA THR A 23 -1.64 7.23 -12.75
C THR A 23 -0.18 7.69 -12.84
N VAL A 24 0.45 7.45 -13.98
CA VAL A 24 1.79 7.95 -14.28
C VAL A 24 1.66 9.09 -15.28
N ALA A 25 1.99 10.29 -14.86
CA ALA A 25 2.01 11.45 -15.73
C ALA A 25 3.32 11.49 -16.51
N ALA A 26 3.22 11.61 -17.83
CA ALA A 26 4.38 11.86 -18.68
C ALA A 26 4.90 13.29 -18.50
N ALA A 27 6.21 13.47 -18.72
CA ALA A 27 6.80 14.80 -18.80
C ALA A 27 6.26 15.56 -20.03
N ALA A 28 6.08 16.87 -19.88
CA ALA A 28 5.72 17.73 -21.00
C ALA A 28 6.88 17.81 -22.01
N ASP A 29 6.54 17.81 -23.30
CA ASP A 29 7.54 17.94 -24.36
C ASP A 29 8.33 19.25 -24.26
N GLY A 30 9.64 19.18 -24.41
CA GLY A 30 10.52 20.34 -24.61
C GLY A 30 11.15 20.95 -23.35
N GLN A 31 10.96 20.38 -22.19
CA GLN A 31 11.71 20.73 -20.96
C GLN A 31 12.62 19.58 -20.56
N SER A 32 13.72 19.88 -19.82
CA SER A 32 14.44 18.83 -19.10
C SER A 32 13.41 18.08 -18.28
N ALA A 33 13.09 16.86 -18.71
CA ALA A 33 11.88 16.14 -18.34
C ALA A 33 11.80 15.95 -16.83
N PRO A 34 10.80 16.52 -16.13
CA PRO A 34 10.55 16.11 -14.75
C PRO A 34 10.32 14.60 -14.74
N LEU A 35 10.78 13.95 -13.69
CA LEU A 35 10.55 12.51 -13.51
C LEU A 35 9.05 12.20 -13.56
N PRO A 36 8.65 11.10 -14.17
CA PRO A 36 7.25 10.67 -14.14
C PRO A 36 6.74 10.57 -12.73
N ARG A 37 5.56 11.09 -12.46
CA ARG A 37 4.91 11.00 -11.15
C ARG A 37 3.84 9.94 -11.15
N PHE A 38 3.61 9.35 -9.99
CA PHE A 38 2.51 8.41 -9.79
C PHE A 38 1.63 8.82 -8.61
N LYS A 39 0.39 8.39 -8.66
CA LYS A 39 -0.54 8.33 -7.54
C LYS A 39 -1.13 6.93 -7.48
N MET A 40 -1.22 6.35 -6.29
CA MET A 40 -1.82 5.03 -6.10
C MET A 40 -2.65 4.98 -4.82
N VAL A 41 -3.71 4.19 -4.86
CA VAL A 41 -4.41 3.73 -3.67
C VAL A 41 -3.74 2.44 -3.24
N ALA A 42 -2.96 2.49 -2.17
CA ALA A 42 -2.22 1.33 -1.68
C ALA A 42 -3.08 0.38 -0.83
N TYR A 43 -4.15 0.90 -0.24
CA TYR A 43 -5.11 0.12 0.53
C TYR A 43 -6.47 0.84 0.55
N THR A 44 -7.54 0.09 0.32
CA THR A 44 -8.90 0.64 0.20
C THR A 44 -9.66 0.75 1.52
N GLY A 45 -9.07 0.28 2.62
CA GLY A 45 -9.66 0.39 3.97
C GLY A 45 -10.59 -0.76 4.37
N GLY A 46 -10.85 -1.71 3.49
CA GLY A 46 -11.80 -2.80 3.72
C GLY A 46 -11.17 -4.11 4.19
N ALA A 47 -12.02 -5.11 4.37
CA ALA A 47 -11.61 -6.46 4.74
C ALA A 47 -10.89 -7.16 3.57
N MET A 48 -9.84 -7.90 3.89
CA MET A 48 -9.09 -8.66 2.91
C MET A 48 -8.61 -10.00 3.47
N ARG A 49 -8.36 -10.95 2.58
CA ARG A 49 -7.71 -12.21 2.90
C ARG A 49 -6.21 -12.05 2.78
N VAL A 50 -5.51 -12.45 3.84
CA VAL A 50 -4.04 -12.33 3.91
C VAL A 50 -3.46 -13.71 4.20
N ALA A 51 -2.40 -14.07 3.49
CA ALA A 51 -1.70 -15.33 3.71
C ALA A 51 -1.16 -15.41 5.16
N GLY A 52 -1.35 -16.56 5.79
CA GLY A 52 -0.94 -16.78 7.18
C GLY A 52 -1.96 -16.30 8.23
N TRP A 53 -3.05 -15.67 7.81
CA TRP A 53 -4.14 -15.26 8.71
C TRP A 53 -5.40 -16.09 8.46
N ARG A 54 -5.96 -16.63 9.52
CA ARG A 54 -7.15 -17.50 9.45
C ARG A 54 -8.42 -16.74 9.06
N HIS A 55 -8.55 -15.52 9.56
CA HIS A 55 -9.73 -14.67 9.37
C HIS A 55 -9.42 -13.50 8.44
N PRO A 56 -10.41 -12.90 7.79
CA PRO A 56 -10.21 -11.65 7.08
C PRO A 56 -9.62 -10.57 7.99
N VAL A 57 -8.79 -9.73 7.43
CA VAL A 57 -8.06 -8.68 8.16
C VAL A 57 -8.47 -7.32 7.64
N VAL A 58 -8.66 -6.39 8.55
CA VAL A 58 -8.78 -4.96 8.25
C VAL A 58 -7.65 -4.23 8.95
N ILE A 59 -6.94 -3.38 8.23
CA ILE A 59 -5.96 -2.49 8.85
C ILE A 59 -6.67 -1.24 9.32
N ASP A 60 -6.58 -0.95 10.61
CA ASP A 60 -6.98 0.34 11.14
C ASP A 60 -5.95 1.40 10.74
N LEU A 61 -6.30 2.23 9.77
CA LEU A 61 -5.41 3.25 9.23
C LEU A 61 -5.09 4.35 10.23
N ALA A 62 -5.96 4.56 11.23
CA ALA A 62 -5.67 5.50 12.33
C ALA A 62 -4.49 5.02 13.21
N GLY A 63 -4.29 3.71 13.30
CA GLY A 63 -3.18 3.10 14.04
C GLY A 63 -1.94 2.81 13.19
N LEU A 64 -1.96 3.10 11.90
CA LEU A 64 -0.83 2.83 11.02
C LEU A 64 0.30 3.83 11.23
N ALA A 65 1.47 3.34 11.63
CA ALA A 65 2.68 4.13 11.69
C ALA A 65 3.43 4.10 10.35
N VAL A 66 3.68 5.27 9.78
CA VAL A 66 4.51 5.44 8.58
C VAL A 66 5.81 6.13 9.00
N PRO A 67 6.93 5.39 9.14
CA PRO A 67 8.17 5.95 9.71
C PRO A 67 8.78 7.06 8.84
N SER A 68 8.52 7.05 7.54
CA SER A 68 9.01 8.04 6.61
C SER A 68 8.03 8.20 5.45
N GLN A 69 7.85 9.41 4.96
CA GLN A 69 7.06 9.70 3.77
C GLN A 69 7.79 9.27 2.48
N ALA A 70 9.13 9.23 2.51
CA ALA A 70 9.97 8.77 1.42
C ALA A 70 10.24 7.26 1.55
N ARG A 71 9.44 6.46 0.87
CA ARG A 71 9.57 4.99 0.86
C ARG A 71 9.90 4.48 -0.53
N PRO A 72 10.81 3.51 -0.65
CA PRO A 72 11.12 2.93 -1.95
C PRO A 72 9.92 2.16 -2.52
N ILE A 73 9.72 2.31 -3.83
CA ILE A 73 8.78 1.52 -4.62
C ILE A 73 9.58 0.48 -5.39
N ARG A 74 9.16 -0.76 -5.34
CA ARG A 74 9.85 -1.90 -5.93
C ARG A 74 8.93 -2.68 -6.85
N PHE A 75 9.50 -3.24 -7.89
CA PHE A 75 8.80 -4.17 -8.77
C PHE A 75 8.82 -5.57 -8.13
N GLY A 76 7.64 -6.14 -7.90
CA GLY A 76 7.50 -7.48 -7.31
C GLY A 76 8.15 -7.65 -5.93
N HIS A 77 8.24 -6.60 -5.13
CA HIS A 77 8.96 -6.58 -3.84
C HIS A 77 10.46 -6.91 -3.92
N ASP A 78 11.03 -6.92 -5.11
CA ASP A 78 12.45 -7.19 -5.31
C ASP A 78 13.29 -5.93 -4.98
N PRO A 79 14.18 -5.99 -3.96
CA PRO A 79 15.02 -4.85 -3.60
C PRO A 79 16.00 -4.45 -4.72
N LEU A 80 16.29 -5.34 -5.68
CA LEU A 80 17.15 -5.05 -6.82
C LEU A 80 16.38 -4.42 -7.99
N SER A 81 15.05 -4.46 -7.97
CA SER A 81 14.18 -3.91 -9.01
C SER A 81 13.45 -2.66 -8.53
N GLY A 82 14.22 -1.66 -8.11
CA GLY A 82 13.68 -0.37 -7.68
C GLY A 82 13.05 0.39 -8.85
N VAL A 83 11.89 0.98 -8.60
CA VAL A 83 11.13 1.77 -9.58
C VAL A 83 11.23 3.26 -9.26
N GLY A 84 11.06 3.60 -8.01
CA GLY A 84 11.07 4.99 -7.56
C GLY A 84 10.84 5.10 -6.06
N HIS A 85 10.31 6.23 -5.63
CA HIS A 85 10.00 6.45 -4.23
C HIS A 85 8.76 7.31 -4.05
N THR A 86 8.13 7.17 -2.88
CA THR A 86 7.01 8.03 -2.46
C THR A 86 7.54 9.37 -1.94
N ASP A 87 6.77 10.40 -2.09
CA ASP A 87 6.97 11.70 -1.41
C ASP A 87 5.86 12.00 -0.39
N SER A 88 4.72 11.33 -0.52
CA SER A 88 3.61 11.45 0.41
C SER A 88 2.89 10.12 0.56
N ILE A 89 2.63 9.76 1.81
CA ILE A 89 1.76 8.63 2.17
C ILE A 89 0.75 9.16 3.18
N ARG A 90 -0.53 9.12 2.86
CA ARG A 90 -1.58 9.69 3.69
C ARG A 90 -2.85 8.87 3.68
N VAL A 91 -3.66 9.04 4.70
CA VAL A 91 -5.01 8.51 4.77
C VAL A 91 -5.97 9.56 4.21
N GLU A 92 -6.78 9.15 3.25
CA GLU A 92 -7.70 10.00 2.53
C GLU A 92 -9.01 9.25 2.30
N ALA A 93 -10.11 9.75 2.85
CA ALA A 93 -11.43 9.11 2.76
C ALA A 93 -11.44 7.60 3.14
N GLY A 94 -10.75 7.24 4.22
CA GLY A 94 -10.65 5.85 4.69
C GLY A 94 -9.74 4.95 3.86
N GLN A 95 -8.95 5.51 2.95
CA GLN A 95 -8.00 4.80 2.10
C GLN A 95 -6.57 5.25 2.36
N LEU A 96 -5.61 4.37 2.10
CA LEU A 96 -4.20 4.73 2.11
C LEU A 96 -3.77 5.13 0.71
N VAL A 97 -3.41 6.40 0.55
CA VAL A 97 -3.00 6.99 -0.73
C VAL A 97 -1.53 7.36 -0.70
N ALA A 98 -0.80 6.97 -1.72
CA ALA A 98 0.59 7.33 -1.91
C ALA A 98 0.80 8.06 -3.23
N THR A 99 1.64 9.07 -3.18
CA THR A 99 2.15 9.78 -4.36
C THR A 99 3.67 9.74 -4.36
N GLY A 100 4.26 9.86 -5.52
CA GLY A 100 5.71 9.86 -5.64
C GLY A 100 6.19 10.01 -7.08
N VAL A 101 7.43 9.63 -7.28
CA VAL A 101 8.13 9.76 -8.56
C VAL A 101 8.77 8.44 -8.98
N ILE A 102 8.80 8.19 -10.27
CA ILE A 102 9.58 7.10 -10.87
C ILE A 102 11.01 7.62 -10.99
N SER A 103 11.81 7.41 -9.96
CA SER A 103 13.12 8.04 -9.78
C SER A 103 14.30 7.13 -10.10
N ARG A 104 14.04 5.85 -10.40
CA ARG A 104 15.09 4.91 -10.77
C ARG A 104 15.19 4.78 -12.29
N ASP A 105 16.42 4.57 -12.76
CA ASP A 105 16.73 4.31 -14.18
C ASP A 105 16.99 2.81 -14.40
N THR A 106 16.10 1.97 -13.89
CA THR A 106 16.16 0.53 -14.04
C THR A 106 15.27 0.06 -15.19
N SER A 107 15.50 -1.15 -15.70
CA SER A 107 14.59 -1.75 -16.68
C SER A 107 13.17 -1.90 -16.13
N ALA A 108 13.02 -2.22 -14.84
CA ALA A 108 11.73 -2.28 -14.17
C ALA A 108 11.00 -0.92 -14.17
N ALA A 109 11.71 0.16 -13.86
CA ALA A 109 11.14 1.51 -13.90
C ALA A 109 10.70 1.92 -15.31
N LYS A 110 11.49 1.63 -16.31
CA LYS A 110 11.16 1.89 -17.73
C LYS A 110 9.94 1.10 -18.17
N GLU A 111 9.83 -0.17 -17.77
CA GLU A 111 8.66 -1.00 -18.05
C GLU A 111 7.39 -0.46 -17.38
N VAL A 112 7.47 -0.07 -16.13
CA VAL A 112 6.31 0.53 -15.43
C VAL A 112 5.78 1.74 -16.16
N VAL A 113 6.64 2.66 -16.59
CA VAL A 113 6.26 3.86 -17.34
C VAL A 113 5.67 3.49 -18.69
N ALA A 114 6.33 2.65 -19.47
CA ALA A 114 5.89 2.26 -20.80
C ALA A 114 4.55 1.51 -20.76
N SER A 115 4.41 0.55 -19.86
CA SER A 115 3.18 -0.23 -19.71
C SER A 115 2.02 0.60 -19.15
N SER A 116 2.29 1.58 -18.30
CA SER A 116 1.26 2.51 -17.82
C SER A 116 0.67 3.34 -18.96
N ARG A 117 1.47 3.76 -19.91
CA ARG A 117 0.99 4.45 -21.13
C ARG A 117 0.08 3.58 -21.99
N ASN A 118 0.28 2.27 -21.92
CA ASN A 118 -0.54 1.29 -22.63
C ASN A 118 -1.80 0.88 -21.86
N GLY A 119 -2.05 1.48 -20.68
CA GLY A 119 -3.20 1.15 -19.83
C GLY A 119 -3.06 -0.16 -19.06
N PHE A 120 -1.83 -0.65 -18.85
CA PHE A 120 -1.62 -1.88 -18.06
C PHE A 120 -2.12 -1.70 -16.63
N PRO A 121 -2.96 -2.63 -16.12
CA PRO A 121 -3.58 -2.50 -14.79
C PRO A 121 -2.61 -2.90 -13.67
N TRP A 122 -1.71 -2.00 -13.32
CA TRP A 122 -0.79 -2.21 -12.22
C TRP A 122 -1.51 -2.41 -10.89
N GLN A 123 -0.92 -3.19 -10.01
CA GLN A 123 -1.39 -3.39 -8.65
C GLN A 123 -0.33 -2.92 -7.65
N ALA A 124 -0.78 -2.30 -6.57
CA ALA A 124 0.07 -1.95 -5.44
C ALA A 124 -0.07 -2.98 -4.32
N SER A 125 1.02 -3.18 -3.59
CA SER A 125 1.08 -4.07 -2.46
C SER A 125 1.89 -3.41 -1.35
N VAL A 126 1.43 -3.52 -0.12
CA VAL A 126 2.07 -2.94 1.06
C VAL A 126 2.49 -4.05 2.01
N GLY A 127 3.72 -3.99 2.49
CA GLY A 127 4.21 -4.81 3.60
C GLY A 127 4.15 -4.03 4.91
N ALA A 128 3.62 -4.63 5.95
CA ALA A 128 3.54 -4.03 7.28
C ALA A 128 3.78 -5.05 8.38
N SER A 129 4.29 -4.59 9.51
CA SER A 129 4.37 -5.38 10.75
C SER A 129 3.11 -5.15 11.57
N VAL A 130 2.60 -6.20 12.19
CA VAL A 130 1.46 -6.11 13.10
C VAL A 130 1.98 -5.98 14.52
N GLU A 131 1.66 -4.88 15.19
CA GLU A 131 2.03 -4.62 16.58
C GLU A 131 0.91 -5.02 17.53
N GLU A 132 -0.33 -4.68 17.15
CA GLU A 132 -1.54 -5.00 17.90
C GLU A 132 -2.64 -5.48 16.97
N PHE A 133 -3.52 -6.32 17.46
CA PHE A 133 -4.74 -6.67 16.77
C PHE A 133 -5.90 -6.87 17.75
N GLU A 134 -7.11 -6.68 17.26
CA GLU A 134 -8.34 -6.95 17.98
C GLU A 134 -9.16 -7.98 17.19
N PHE A 135 -9.61 -9.03 17.86
CA PHE A 135 -10.50 -10.01 17.26
C PHE A 135 -11.96 -9.58 17.41
N ILE A 136 -12.63 -9.38 16.30
CA ILE A 136 -14.05 -9.05 16.26
C ILE A 136 -14.84 -10.37 16.21
N LYS A 137 -15.57 -10.66 17.28
CA LYS A 137 -16.35 -11.90 17.39
C LYS A 137 -17.57 -11.87 16.47
N ASP A 138 -18.10 -13.05 16.18
CA ASP A 138 -19.35 -13.21 15.42
C ASP A 138 -20.45 -12.28 15.95
N ASN A 139 -21.10 -11.58 15.06
CA ASN A 139 -22.16 -10.59 15.34
C ASN A 139 -21.72 -9.34 16.13
N GLN A 140 -20.44 -9.21 16.45
CA GLN A 140 -19.90 -7.98 17.00
C GLN A 140 -19.66 -6.98 15.88
N LYS A 141 -20.00 -5.72 16.13
CA LYS A 141 -19.78 -4.63 15.19
C LYS A 141 -18.58 -3.78 15.58
N ALA A 142 -17.84 -3.32 14.60
CA ALA A 142 -16.76 -2.36 14.75
C ALA A 142 -16.79 -1.35 13.59
N THR A 143 -16.42 -0.11 13.87
CA THR A 143 -16.23 0.90 12.83
C THR A 143 -14.75 1.14 12.62
N VAL A 144 -14.25 0.86 11.42
CA VAL A 144 -12.85 1.03 11.05
C VAL A 144 -12.77 1.71 9.70
N ASN A 145 -11.90 2.69 9.57
CA ASN A 145 -11.71 3.45 8.31
C ASN A 145 -13.01 4.06 7.75
N GLY A 146 -13.94 4.45 8.63
CA GLY A 146 -15.24 4.97 8.24
C GLY A 146 -16.26 3.93 7.77
N GLN A 147 -15.96 2.64 7.89
CA GLN A 147 -16.84 1.54 7.49
C GLN A 147 -17.31 0.75 8.72
N GLU A 148 -18.59 0.37 8.75
CA GLU A 148 -19.10 -0.57 9.75
C GLU A 148 -18.80 -2.00 9.32
N LEU A 149 -18.17 -2.76 10.20
CA LEU A 149 -17.82 -4.15 10.00
C LEU A 149 -18.55 -5.02 11.02
N THR A 150 -18.92 -6.21 10.60
CA THR A 150 -19.52 -7.23 11.48
C THR A 150 -18.63 -8.47 11.47
N GLY A 151 -18.30 -8.97 12.64
CA GLY A 151 -17.52 -10.19 12.81
C GLY A 151 -18.31 -11.46 12.41
#